data_de9b8eab6eb49cd06a1f6015376b6750
#
_entry.id   de9b8eab6eb49cd06a1f6015376b6750
#
_cell.length_a   1.000
_cell.length_b   1.000
_cell.length_c   1.000
_cell.angle_alpha   90.00
_cell.angle_beta   90.00
_cell.angle_gamma   90.00
#
_symmetry.space_group_name_H-M   'P 1'
#
loop_
_entity.id
_entity.type
_entity.pdbx_description
1 polymer ?
#
loop_
_entity_poly.entity_id
_entity_poly.type
_entity_poly.pdbx_seq_one_letter_code
_entity_poly.pdbx_strand_id
1 'polypeptide(L)'
;MKPYLEYALELYRQGGITKAEIARKAKLEFDLPIEAEQLRKYISKHILKSDHSGLNVECEREGVPTENVSHYWIKTKTHSAFVKVGEEEQRESLLQVIRDIVSNYNPDKVKSINRTKVKSPVAIKATVSDMHVGLEPNPHNNSLFAYEYNETIFKQNLDKVFNSLCKEFEAHGKFDLLVIDDLGDGLDGYDGFTTRGGHKLDQNMSNEEMFRVFVEGKLNLIENCIQMGIANEVIVRNVANDNHAGSFAGIANMAIQMLLNRSYSERDVKFHILNRFMEHFKYGDHTFILTHGKDAKHMFKGLPYNLNDKATSFINDYIDHYNINTKYIHVEKGDLHRIGYDRTKKFDYRNYMTFAPPSAWVQHNFGDCYSGYSIQTIPKHSGEISHTDYYFELTKKL
;
A
#
# COMPACT_ATOMS: atom_id res chain seq x y z
N MET A 1 -6.73 -38.33 27.06
CA MET A 1 -7.37 -37.25 27.88
C MET A 1 -7.75 -37.88 29.21
N LYS A 2 -7.97 -37.13 30.32
CA LYS A 2 -8.46 -37.72 31.59
C LYS A 2 -9.93 -38.10 31.42
N PRO A 3 -10.39 -39.28 31.89
CA PRO A 3 -11.74 -39.78 31.58
C PRO A 3 -12.87 -38.79 31.93
N TYR A 4 -12.76 -38.08 33.04
CA TYR A 4 -13.75 -37.07 33.43
C TYR A 4 -13.81 -35.85 32.50
N LEU A 5 -12.74 -35.56 31.75
CA LEU A 5 -12.74 -34.49 30.76
C LEU A 5 -13.43 -34.93 29.46
N GLU A 6 -13.27 -36.17 29.07
CA GLU A 6 -13.99 -36.76 27.93
C GLU A 6 -15.49 -36.80 28.22
N TYR A 7 -15.87 -37.27 29.39
CA TYR A 7 -17.26 -37.25 29.84
C TYR A 7 -17.85 -35.84 29.91
N ALA A 8 -17.08 -34.88 30.44
CA ALA A 8 -17.54 -33.50 30.51
C ALA A 8 -17.68 -32.87 29.11
N LEU A 9 -16.80 -33.22 28.17
CA LEU A 9 -16.87 -32.77 26.78
C LEU A 9 -18.09 -33.34 26.07
N GLU A 10 -18.39 -34.64 26.31
CA GLU A 10 -19.57 -35.29 25.74
C GLU A 10 -20.87 -34.67 26.26
N LEU A 11 -20.97 -34.44 27.57
CA LEU A 11 -22.11 -33.73 28.15
C LEU A 11 -22.27 -32.31 27.63
N TYR A 12 -21.15 -31.65 27.36
CA TYR A 12 -21.17 -30.31 26.79
C TYR A 12 -21.69 -30.29 25.34
N ARG A 13 -21.30 -31.29 24.54
CA ARG A 13 -21.78 -31.48 23.14
C ARG A 13 -23.28 -31.81 23.10
N GLN A 14 -23.80 -32.59 24.03
CA GLN A 14 -25.23 -32.91 24.10
C GLN A 14 -26.12 -31.67 24.35
N GLY A 15 -25.53 -30.56 24.83
CA GLY A 15 -26.28 -29.33 25.12
C GLY A 15 -27.26 -29.42 26.29
N GLY A 16 -28.05 -28.39 26.48
CA GLY A 16 -29.17 -28.39 27.43
C GLY A 16 -28.80 -28.28 28.93
N ILE A 17 -27.49 -28.31 29.27
CA ILE A 17 -27.03 -28.19 30.68
C ILE A 17 -25.89 -27.19 30.80
N THR A 18 -25.81 -26.50 31.94
CA THR A 18 -24.78 -25.50 32.20
C THR A 18 -23.41 -26.10 32.50
N LYS A 19 -22.31 -25.34 32.22
CA LYS A 19 -20.94 -25.77 32.60
C LYS A 19 -20.80 -26.08 34.10
N ALA A 20 -21.61 -25.45 34.93
CA ALA A 20 -21.65 -25.76 36.38
C ALA A 20 -22.29 -27.13 36.68
N GLU A 21 -23.34 -27.46 35.95
CA GLU A 21 -23.99 -28.78 36.06
C GLU A 21 -23.11 -29.90 35.51
N ILE A 22 -22.43 -29.66 34.38
CA ILE A 22 -21.44 -30.60 33.82
C ILE A 22 -20.35 -30.88 34.84
N ALA A 23 -19.82 -29.85 35.50
CA ALA A 23 -18.81 -30.05 36.54
C ALA A 23 -19.31 -30.83 37.73
N ARG A 24 -20.57 -30.59 38.17
CA ARG A 24 -21.19 -31.37 39.24
C ARG A 24 -21.38 -32.84 38.85
N LYS A 25 -21.88 -33.12 37.64
CA LYS A 25 -22.06 -34.47 37.13
C LYS A 25 -20.72 -35.20 37.00
N ALA A 26 -19.72 -34.58 36.43
CA ALA A 26 -18.37 -35.16 36.32
C ALA A 26 -17.73 -35.40 37.69
N LYS A 27 -17.94 -34.50 38.67
CA LYS A 27 -17.48 -34.70 40.04
C LYS A 27 -18.11 -35.96 40.68
N LEU A 28 -19.41 -36.12 40.53
CA LEU A 28 -20.16 -37.26 41.07
C LEU A 28 -19.79 -38.58 40.38
N GLU A 29 -19.73 -38.57 39.05
CA GLU A 29 -19.47 -39.78 38.25
C GLU A 29 -18.08 -40.38 38.51
N PHE A 30 -17.09 -39.51 38.71
CA PHE A 30 -15.69 -39.93 38.88
C PHE A 30 -15.16 -39.74 40.30
N ASP A 31 -16.04 -39.48 41.28
CA ASP A 31 -15.70 -39.25 42.69
C ASP A 31 -14.48 -38.36 42.91
N LEU A 32 -14.49 -37.19 42.24
CA LEU A 32 -13.32 -36.31 42.20
C LEU A 32 -13.18 -35.52 43.51
N PRO A 33 -11.99 -35.51 44.14
CA PRO A 33 -11.74 -34.84 45.43
C PRO A 33 -11.51 -33.31 45.26
N ILE A 34 -12.15 -32.68 44.29
CA ILE A 34 -12.02 -31.23 44.02
C ILE A 34 -13.39 -30.56 44.06
N GLU A 35 -13.41 -29.28 44.42
CA GLU A 35 -14.65 -28.51 44.44
C GLU A 35 -15.21 -28.32 43.02
N ALA A 36 -16.53 -28.43 42.87
CA ALA A 36 -17.23 -28.34 41.59
C ALA A 36 -16.89 -27.05 40.82
N GLU A 37 -16.69 -25.94 41.53
CA GLU A 37 -16.31 -24.66 40.92
C GLU A 37 -14.86 -24.67 40.36
N GLN A 38 -13.95 -25.34 41.04
CA GLN A 38 -12.57 -25.52 40.55
C GLN A 38 -12.57 -26.47 39.35
N LEU A 39 -13.38 -27.53 39.39
CA LEU A 39 -13.55 -28.45 38.26
C LEU A 39 -14.18 -27.74 37.06
N ARG A 40 -15.18 -26.89 37.28
CA ARG A 40 -15.79 -26.05 36.25
C ARG A 40 -14.76 -25.16 35.53
N LYS A 41 -13.89 -24.49 36.29
CA LYS A 41 -12.80 -23.66 35.74
C LYS A 41 -11.82 -24.50 34.93
N TYR A 42 -11.49 -25.69 35.40
CA TYR A 42 -10.56 -26.60 34.74
C TYR A 42 -11.13 -27.15 33.43
N ILE A 43 -12.38 -27.63 33.46
CA ILE A 43 -13.13 -28.11 32.29
C ILE A 43 -13.27 -27.00 31.27
N SER A 44 -13.70 -25.79 31.68
CA SER A 44 -13.82 -24.63 30.78
C SER A 44 -12.50 -24.25 30.13
N LYS A 45 -11.39 -24.34 30.88
CA LYS A 45 -10.06 -24.05 30.33
C LYS A 45 -9.60 -25.10 29.32
N HIS A 46 -10.07 -26.34 29.46
CA HIS A 46 -9.72 -27.44 28.56
C HIS A 46 -10.55 -27.42 27.28
N ILE A 47 -11.83 -27.11 27.37
CA ILE A 47 -12.73 -26.90 26.22
C ILE A 47 -12.26 -25.71 25.35
N LEU A 48 -11.71 -24.68 25.98
CA LEU A 48 -11.22 -23.45 25.27
C LEU A 48 -9.78 -23.58 24.77
N LYS A 49 -9.02 -24.62 25.11
CA LYS A 49 -7.59 -24.74 24.82
C LYS A 49 -7.23 -25.54 23.57
N SER A 50 -8.17 -26.30 23.03
CA SER A 50 -7.90 -27.09 21.84
C SER A 50 -8.28 -26.29 20.61
N ASP A 51 -7.30 -25.97 19.77
CA ASP A 51 -7.46 -25.40 18.43
C ASP A 51 -8.64 -26.04 17.69
N HIS A 52 -9.43 -25.21 16.99
CA HIS A 52 -10.60 -25.62 16.19
C HIS A 52 -11.62 -26.55 16.87
N SER A 53 -11.21 -27.36 17.83
CA SER A 53 -12.11 -28.25 18.57
C SER A 53 -13.14 -27.49 19.42
N GLY A 54 -12.79 -26.27 19.87
CA GLY A 54 -13.72 -25.40 20.60
C GLY A 54 -14.84 -24.87 19.72
N LEU A 55 -14.52 -24.47 18.49
CA LEU A 55 -15.52 -24.04 17.52
C LEU A 55 -16.43 -25.17 17.10
N ASN A 56 -15.88 -26.36 16.79
CA ASN A 56 -16.66 -27.54 16.42
C ASN A 56 -17.65 -27.92 17.52
N VAL A 57 -17.19 -27.91 18.77
CA VAL A 57 -18.05 -28.22 19.93
C VAL A 57 -19.17 -27.19 20.12
N GLU A 58 -18.91 -25.90 19.94
CA GLU A 58 -19.96 -24.87 20.02
C GLU A 58 -20.93 -24.97 18.83
N CYS A 59 -20.43 -25.24 17.62
CA CYS A 59 -21.26 -25.46 16.43
C CYS A 59 -22.18 -26.69 16.58
N GLU A 60 -21.65 -27.82 17.04
CA GLU A 60 -22.43 -29.04 17.33
C GLU A 60 -23.53 -28.75 18.36
N ARG A 61 -23.19 -28.00 19.40
CA ARG A 61 -24.13 -27.63 20.47
C ARG A 61 -25.28 -26.77 20.00
N GLU A 62 -25.00 -25.81 19.12
CA GLU A 62 -26.00 -24.87 18.58
C GLU A 62 -26.66 -25.40 17.29
N GLY A 63 -26.30 -26.62 16.85
CA GLY A 63 -26.87 -27.23 15.62
C GLY A 63 -26.49 -26.52 14.32
N VAL A 64 -25.39 -25.78 14.34
CA VAL A 64 -24.88 -25.04 13.15
C VAL A 64 -23.73 -25.83 12.54
N PRO A 65 -23.79 -26.23 11.25
CA PRO A 65 -22.65 -26.84 10.58
C PRO A 65 -21.44 -25.92 10.62
N THR A 66 -20.25 -26.45 10.94
CA THR A 66 -19.01 -25.64 11.08
C THR A 66 -18.63 -24.94 9.79
N GLU A 67 -18.94 -25.56 8.64
CA GLU A 67 -18.73 -24.99 7.30
C GLU A 67 -19.58 -23.74 7.02
N ASN A 68 -20.64 -23.52 7.80
CA ASN A 68 -21.49 -22.33 7.67
C ASN A 68 -21.05 -21.17 8.58
N VAL A 69 -20.01 -21.37 9.38
CA VAL A 69 -19.47 -20.32 10.25
C VAL A 69 -18.37 -19.55 9.53
N SER A 70 -18.68 -18.35 9.08
CA SER A 70 -17.71 -17.48 8.41
C SER A 70 -16.77 -16.72 9.38
N HIS A 71 -17.19 -16.58 10.63
CA HIS A 71 -16.40 -15.91 11.67
C HIS A 71 -16.95 -16.17 13.07
N TYR A 72 -16.10 -16.03 14.08
CA TYR A 72 -16.52 -16.11 15.49
C TYR A 72 -15.65 -15.20 16.39
N TRP A 73 -16.16 -14.90 17.58
CA TRP A 73 -15.47 -14.10 18.58
C TRP A 73 -14.95 -14.95 19.73
N ILE A 74 -13.65 -14.85 20.00
CA ILE A 74 -13.07 -15.37 21.24
C ILE A 74 -13.05 -14.23 22.26
N LYS A 75 -13.83 -14.35 23.35
CA LYS A 75 -13.80 -13.39 24.45
C LYS A 75 -13.09 -14.00 25.65
N THR A 76 -12.04 -13.33 26.10
CA THR A 76 -11.34 -13.65 27.36
C THR A 76 -11.58 -12.54 28.38
N LYS A 77 -11.04 -12.70 29.58
CA LYS A 77 -11.15 -11.63 30.60
C LYS A 77 -10.32 -10.38 30.29
N THR A 78 -9.30 -10.50 29.45
CA THR A 78 -8.33 -9.46 29.18
C THR A 78 -8.38 -8.95 27.75
N HIS A 79 -8.93 -9.72 26.82
CA HIS A 79 -9.02 -9.33 25.41
C HIS A 79 -10.17 -10.09 24.71
N SER A 80 -10.61 -9.56 23.59
CA SER A 80 -11.46 -10.28 22.64
C SER A 80 -10.78 -10.29 21.28
N ALA A 81 -10.84 -11.44 20.59
CA ALA A 81 -10.31 -11.63 19.26
C ALA A 81 -11.44 -12.03 18.31
N PHE A 82 -11.44 -11.44 17.13
CA PHE A 82 -12.31 -11.83 16.04
C PHE A 82 -11.54 -12.82 15.16
N VAL A 83 -12.13 -14.00 14.94
CA VAL A 83 -11.52 -15.05 14.13
C VAL A 83 -12.41 -15.30 12.92
N LYS A 84 -11.89 -15.14 11.71
CA LYS A 84 -12.54 -15.61 10.49
C LYS A 84 -12.29 -17.10 10.35
N VAL A 85 -13.36 -17.86 10.15
CA VAL A 85 -13.31 -19.25 9.71
C VAL A 85 -13.58 -19.18 8.20
N GLY A 86 -12.58 -19.37 7.41
CA GLY A 86 -12.71 -19.54 5.98
C GLY A 86 -11.93 -20.78 5.61
N GLU A 87 -12.19 -21.34 4.48
CA GLU A 87 -11.26 -22.27 3.86
C GLU A 87 -9.87 -21.68 4.09
N GLU A 88 -8.94 -22.43 4.66
CA GLU A 88 -7.54 -22.25 4.39
C GLU A 88 -7.37 -22.51 2.86
N GLU A 89 -7.84 -21.62 2.01
CA GLU A 89 -7.08 -21.29 0.85
C GLU A 89 -5.68 -21.13 1.41
N GLN A 90 -4.77 -21.94 0.94
CA GLN A 90 -3.36 -21.82 1.28
C GLN A 90 -2.95 -20.40 0.85
N ARG A 91 -3.26 -19.43 1.68
CA ARG A 91 -2.82 -18.04 1.47
C ARG A 91 -1.32 -18.13 1.53
N GLU A 92 -0.73 -17.95 0.38
CA GLU A 92 0.69 -17.82 0.24
C GLU A 92 1.14 -16.77 1.26
N SER A 93 2.04 -17.12 2.18
CA SER A 93 2.48 -16.14 3.19
C SER A 93 3.28 -15.03 2.48
N LEU A 94 3.21 -13.79 2.98
CA LEU A 94 4.02 -12.68 2.45
C LEU A 94 5.50 -13.05 2.32
N LEU A 95 6.02 -13.85 3.25
CA LEU A 95 7.38 -14.36 3.19
C LEU A 95 7.60 -15.29 1.98
N GLN A 96 6.62 -16.11 1.63
CA GLN A 96 6.70 -16.98 0.44
C GLN A 96 6.65 -16.14 -0.83
N VAL A 97 5.74 -15.17 -0.93
CA VAL A 97 5.65 -14.24 -2.07
C VAL A 97 6.99 -13.51 -2.29
N ILE A 98 7.59 -12.99 -1.21
CA ILE A 98 8.92 -12.35 -1.29
C ILE A 98 9.98 -13.32 -1.81
N ARG A 99 10.01 -14.57 -1.31
CA ARG A 99 10.95 -15.60 -1.77
C ARG A 99 10.78 -15.92 -3.24
N ASP A 100 9.54 -16.04 -3.70
CA ASP A 100 9.23 -16.39 -5.08
C ASP A 100 9.61 -15.25 -6.04
N ILE A 101 9.30 -14.01 -5.70
CA ILE A 101 9.74 -12.85 -6.48
C ILE A 101 11.27 -12.82 -6.55
N VAL A 102 11.97 -12.96 -5.42
CA VAL A 102 13.46 -12.94 -5.38
C VAL A 102 14.07 -14.12 -6.13
N SER A 103 13.46 -15.31 -6.06
CA SER A 103 13.96 -16.52 -6.73
C SER A 103 13.73 -16.49 -8.24
N ASN A 104 12.59 -15.97 -8.67
CA ASN A 104 12.23 -15.84 -10.08
C ASN A 104 12.97 -14.68 -10.77
N TYR A 105 13.39 -13.69 -9.99
CA TYR A 105 14.20 -12.58 -10.48
C TYR A 105 15.68 -13.02 -10.58
N ASN A 106 16.05 -13.51 -11.75
CA ASN A 106 17.43 -13.95 -12.02
C ASN A 106 18.06 -13.07 -13.10
N PRO A 107 18.76 -12.01 -12.72
CA PRO A 107 19.52 -11.23 -13.69
C PRO A 107 20.73 -12.07 -14.14
N ASP A 108 20.76 -12.49 -15.38
CA ASP A 108 21.87 -13.26 -15.96
C ASP A 108 23.24 -12.56 -15.84
N LYS A 109 23.25 -11.23 -15.79
CA LYS A 109 24.44 -10.38 -15.56
C LYS A 109 24.03 -9.00 -15.05
N VAL A 110 24.93 -8.35 -14.34
CA VAL A 110 24.79 -6.92 -14.04
C VAL A 110 24.74 -6.15 -15.37
N LYS A 111 23.63 -5.50 -15.60
CA LYS A 111 23.38 -4.69 -16.82
C LYS A 111 23.91 -3.29 -16.61
N SER A 112 24.38 -2.64 -17.66
CA SER A 112 24.81 -1.24 -17.65
C SER A 112 24.01 -0.43 -18.65
N ILE A 113 23.71 0.82 -18.31
CA ILE A 113 23.09 1.75 -19.24
C ILE A 113 24.16 2.26 -20.24
N ASN A 114 23.85 2.13 -21.52
CA ASN A 114 24.71 2.69 -22.56
C ASN A 114 24.59 4.21 -22.56
N ARG A 115 25.61 4.90 -22.07
CA ARG A 115 25.63 6.37 -21.94
C ARG A 115 26.07 7.05 -23.22
N THR A 116 25.32 8.03 -23.63
CA THR A 116 25.64 8.88 -24.78
C THR A 116 25.76 10.33 -24.35
N LYS A 117 26.62 11.11 -25.03
CA LYS A 117 26.77 12.55 -24.75
C LYS A 117 25.51 13.26 -25.19
N VAL A 118 24.80 13.89 -24.26
CA VAL A 118 23.65 14.75 -24.53
C VAL A 118 24.15 16.20 -24.68
N LYS A 119 23.79 16.88 -25.74
CA LYS A 119 24.24 18.26 -26.00
C LYS A 119 23.67 19.28 -25.00
N SER A 120 22.39 19.12 -24.67
CA SER A 120 21.69 19.94 -23.66
C SER A 120 21.08 19.00 -22.65
N PRO A 121 21.58 19.00 -21.40
CA PRO A 121 21.05 18.07 -20.38
C PRO A 121 19.60 18.41 -20.01
N VAL A 122 18.72 17.47 -20.29
CA VAL A 122 17.29 17.52 -19.98
C VAL A 122 16.92 16.25 -19.22
N ALA A 123 16.23 16.40 -18.11
CA ALA A 123 15.58 15.29 -17.44
C ALA A 123 14.17 15.08 -17.97
N ILE A 124 13.75 13.82 -18.08
CA ILE A 124 12.34 13.46 -18.20
C ILE A 124 11.87 12.88 -16.87
N LYS A 125 10.72 13.32 -16.40
CA LYS A 125 10.18 12.90 -15.11
C LYS A 125 8.74 12.41 -15.26
N ALA A 126 8.47 11.17 -14.85
CA ALA A 126 7.13 10.65 -14.65
C ALA A 126 6.76 10.76 -13.18
N THR A 127 5.59 11.30 -12.89
CA THR A 127 5.06 11.39 -11.51
C THR A 127 3.74 10.65 -11.42
N VAL A 128 3.67 9.71 -10.48
CA VAL A 128 2.48 8.95 -10.10
C VAL A 128 2.20 9.18 -8.62
N SER A 129 0.96 9.07 -8.20
CA SER A 129 0.52 9.19 -6.81
C SER A 129 -0.72 8.37 -6.58
N ASP A 130 -0.94 7.92 -5.35
CA ASP A 130 -2.21 7.32 -4.95
C ASP A 130 -2.59 6.14 -5.87
N MET A 131 -1.65 5.18 -6.03
CA MET A 131 -1.87 4.00 -6.87
C MET A 131 -2.85 3.02 -6.24
N HIS A 132 -2.97 3.01 -4.92
CA HIS A 132 -3.94 2.22 -4.15
C HIS A 132 -4.13 0.80 -4.70
N VAL A 133 -3.04 0.07 -4.94
CA VAL A 133 -3.12 -1.32 -5.39
C VAL A 133 -3.88 -2.14 -4.34
N GLY A 134 -4.97 -2.80 -4.76
CA GLY A 134 -5.89 -3.52 -3.88
C GLY A 134 -7.19 -2.79 -3.57
N LEU A 135 -7.35 -1.54 -3.99
CA LEU A 135 -8.60 -0.79 -3.82
C LEU A 135 -9.78 -1.48 -4.52
N GLU A 136 -10.90 -1.67 -3.82
CA GLU A 136 -12.22 -1.94 -4.42
C GLU A 136 -12.98 -0.61 -4.57
N PRO A 137 -13.07 -0.04 -5.77
CA PRO A 137 -13.68 1.28 -5.95
C PRO A 137 -15.21 1.26 -5.84
N ASN A 138 -15.83 0.10 -5.98
CA ASN A 138 -17.29 -0.05 -5.95
C ASN A 138 -17.75 -1.14 -4.96
N PRO A 139 -17.42 -1.02 -3.66
CA PRO A 139 -17.79 -2.00 -2.67
C PRO A 139 -19.32 -2.13 -2.57
N HIS A 140 -19.81 -3.36 -2.60
CA HIS A 140 -21.24 -3.67 -2.46
C HIS A 140 -22.15 -2.97 -3.50
N ASN A 141 -21.61 -2.55 -4.66
CA ASN A 141 -22.32 -1.77 -5.67
C ASN A 141 -22.94 -0.47 -5.11
N ASN A 142 -22.25 0.20 -4.21
CA ASN A 142 -22.73 1.36 -3.47
C ASN A 142 -22.00 2.67 -3.81
N SER A 143 -21.19 2.68 -4.85
CA SER A 143 -20.49 3.87 -5.34
C SER A 143 -21.41 4.71 -6.25
N LEU A 144 -21.20 6.02 -6.26
CA LEU A 144 -21.92 6.93 -7.16
C LEU A 144 -21.59 6.62 -8.63
N PHE A 145 -20.32 6.35 -8.91
CA PHE A 145 -19.83 5.91 -10.21
C PHE A 145 -19.15 4.55 -10.04
N ALA A 146 -19.66 3.53 -10.73
CA ALA A 146 -19.12 2.18 -10.64
C ALA A 146 -17.89 2.04 -11.55
N TYR A 147 -16.70 2.04 -10.97
CA TYR A 147 -15.44 1.79 -11.65
C TYR A 147 -14.90 0.42 -11.31
N GLU A 148 -14.08 -0.13 -12.20
CA GLU A 148 -13.27 -1.32 -11.96
C GLU A 148 -11.81 -0.92 -11.72
N TYR A 149 -11.17 -1.61 -10.77
CA TYR A 149 -9.74 -1.52 -10.55
C TYR A 149 -9.22 -2.85 -10.05
N ASN A 150 -8.23 -3.40 -10.74
CA ASN A 150 -7.67 -4.72 -10.46
C ASN A 150 -6.24 -4.80 -11.01
N GLU A 151 -5.57 -5.94 -10.81
CA GLU A 151 -4.20 -6.18 -11.28
C GLU A 151 -4.03 -5.86 -12.78
N THR A 152 -4.96 -6.31 -13.62
CA THR A 152 -4.89 -6.09 -15.08
C THR A 152 -4.93 -4.60 -15.41
N ILE A 153 -5.88 -3.85 -14.83
CA ILE A 153 -6.04 -2.42 -15.07
C ILE A 153 -4.82 -1.66 -14.54
N PHE A 154 -4.32 -2.03 -13.35
CA PHE A 154 -3.11 -1.43 -12.79
C PHE A 154 -1.91 -1.58 -13.74
N LYS A 155 -1.64 -2.81 -14.21
CA LYS A 155 -0.55 -3.10 -15.16
C LYS A 155 -0.73 -2.35 -16.48
N GLN A 156 -1.93 -2.33 -17.05
CA GLN A 156 -2.22 -1.55 -18.26
C GLN A 156 -1.99 -0.05 -18.08
N ASN A 157 -2.29 0.48 -16.91
CA ASN A 157 -2.03 1.89 -16.60
C ASN A 157 -0.53 2.19 -16.48
N LEU A 158 0.27 1.29 -15.92
CA LEU A 158 1.73 1.39 -15.94
C LEU A 158 2.30 1.33 -17.36
N ASP A 159 1.73 0.49 -18.23
CA ASP A 159 2.10 0.44 -19.66
C ASP A 159 1.81 1.76 -20.38
N LYS A 160 0.73 2.46 -20.01
CA LYS A 160 0.46 3.81 -20.56
C LYS A 160 1.52 4.82 -20.12
N VAL A 161 2.01 4.76 -18.87
CA VAL A 161 3.14 5.57 -18.39
C VAL A 161 4.38 5.31 -19.25
N PHE A 162 4.74 4.03 -19.40
CA PHE A 162 5.87 3.61 -20.24
C PHE A 162 5.75 4.09 -21.68
N ASN A 163 4.58 3.88 -22.30
CA ASN A 163 4.35 4.31 -23.69
C ASN A 163 4.44 5.82 -23.87
N SER A 164 4.03 6.62 -22.88
CA SER A 164 4.17 8.06 -22.93
C SER A 164 5.63 8.50 -22.78
N LEU A 165 6.41 7.83 -21.93
CA LEU A 165 7.87 8.06 -21.85
C LEU A 165 8.57 7.69 -23.15
N CYS A 166 8.14 6.62 -23.84
CA CYS A 166 8.66 6.25 -25.16
C CYS A 166 8.34 7.32 -26.21
N LYS A 167 7.13 7.88 -26.23
CA LYS A 167 6.75 8.97 -27.15
C LYS A 167 7.62 10.21 -26.95
N GLU A 168 7.90 10.59 -25.72
CA GLU A 168 8.82 11.72 -25.44
C GLU A 168 10.25 11.39 -25.87
N PHE A 169 10.71 10.15 -25.66
CA PHE A 169 12.00 9.69 -26.15
C PHE A 169 12.11 9.70 -27.68
N GLU A 170 11.08 9.28 -28.38
CA GLU A 170 11.00 9.32 -29.84
C GLU A 170 11.03 10.77 -30.37
N ALA A 171 10.35 11.69 -29.69
CA ALA A 171 10.26 13.09 -30.09
C ALA A 171 11.54 13.90 -29.82
N HIS A 172 12.21 13.63 -28.70
CA HIS A 172 13.32 14.46 -28.19
C HIS A 172 14.69 13.77 -28.25
N GLY A 173 14.72 12.44 -28.47
CA GLY A 173 15.91 11.61 -28.33
C GLY A 173 16.23 11.28 -26.88
N LYS A 174 17.44 10.79 -26.63
CA LYS A 174 17.87 10.30 -25.32
C LYS A 174 18.03 11.43 -24.31
N PHE A 175 17.43 11.26 -23.14
CA PHE A 175 17.51 12.18 -22.02
C PHE A 175 18.79 11.99 -21.19
N ASP A 176 19.18 13.03 -20.45
CA ASP A 176 20.30 12.96 -19.50
C ASP A 176 19.91 12.11 -18.28
N LEU A 177 18.69 12.30 -17.80
CA LEU A 177 18.15 11.68 -16.61
C LEU A 177 16.68 11.30 -16.82
N LEU A 178 16.32 10.08 -16.43
CA LEU A 178 14.92 9.68 -16.19
C LEU A 178 14.66 9.69 -14.68
N VAL A 179 13.59 10.38 -14.27
CA VAL A 179 13.09 10.38 -12.90
C VAL A 179 11.71 9.72 -12.88
N ILE A 180 11.52 8.77 -11.99
CA ILE A 180 10.20 8.18 -11.70
C ILE A 180 9.87 8.48 -10.24
N ASP A 181 8.87 9.33 -10.02
CA ASP A 181 8.39 9.73 -8.70
C ASP A 181 7.07 9.05 -8.37
N ASP A 182 7.06 8.36 -7.25
CA ASP A 182 5.86 7.84 -6.58
C ASP A 182 5.64 8.65 -5.29
N LEU A 183 4.57 9.43 -5.27
CA LEU A 183 4.29 10.35 -4.17
C LEU A 183 3.57 9.69 -2.98
N GLY A 184 3.45 8.37 -2.95
CA GLY A 184 2.87 7.60 -1.85
C GLY A 184 1.48 7.05 -2.14
N ASP A 185 0.91 6.38 -1.13
CA ASP A 185 -0.32 5.61 -1.20
C ASP A 185 -0.29 4.60 -2.37
N GLY A 186 0.85 3.91 -2.52
CA GLY A 186 1.05 2.91 -3.56
C GLY A 186 0.21 1.65 -3.33
N LEU A 187 0.03 1.26 -2.07
CA LEU A 187 -0.79 0.13 -1.62
C LEU A 187 -2.01 0.64 -0.85
N ASP A 188 -3.14 -0.03 -0.98
CA ASP A 188 -4.38 0.39 -0.33
C ASP A 188 -4.50 -0.08 1.12
N GLY A 189 -3.51 0.28 1.95
CA GLY A 189 -3.47 -0.06 3.37
C GLY A 189 -2.85 -1.43 3.67
N TYR A 190 -3.15 -1.96 4.87
CA TYR A 190 -2.72 -3.26 5.36
C TYR A 190 -3.84 -3.91 6.17
N ASP A 191 -4.12 -5.20 5.93
CA ASP A 191 -5.21 -5.96 6.58
C ASP A 191 -6.59 -5.28 6.52
N GLY A 192 -6.88 -4.55 5.45
CA GLY A 192 -8.14 -3.84 5.30
C GLY A 192 -8.25 -2.55 6.10
N PHE A 193 -7.11 -1.97 6.54
CA PHE A 193 -7.11 -0.73 7.31
C PHE A 193 -6.01 0.24 6.86
N THR A 194 -6.31 1.54 7.01
CA THR A 194 -5.29 2.57 6.87
C THR A 194 -4.34 2.58 8.06
N THR A 195 -3.06 2.82 7.84
CA THR A 195 -2.07 2.98 8.90
C THR A 195 -2.38 4.19 9.77
N ARG A 196 -2.82 5.30 9.16
CA ARG A 196 -3.24 6.50 9.89
C ARG A 196 -4.72 6.45 10.19
N GLY A 197 -5.04 6.38 11.47
CA GLY A 197 -6.42 6.43 11.97
C GLY A 197 -7.14 5.09 11.98
N GLY A 198 -6.59 4.02 11.38
CA GLY A 198 -7.20 2.68 11.38
C GLY A 198 -8.57 2.64 10.70
N HIS A 199 -8.75 3.42 9.64
CA HIS A 199 -9.99 3.41 8.88
C HIS A 199 -10.10 2.13 8.07
N LYS A 200 -11.29 1.51 8.10
CA LYS A 200 -11.56 0.31 7.31
C LYS A 200 -11.56 0.65 5.82
N LEU A 201 -10.92 -0.20 5.05
CA LEU A 201 -10.85 -0.13 3.59
C LEU A 201 -11.55 -1.33 2.98
N ASP A 202 -12.20 -1.12 1.85
CA ASP A 202 -12.72 -2.19 1.02
C ASP A 202 -11.66 -2.55 -0.03
N GLN A 203 -11.12 -3.77 0.09
CA GLN A 203 -10.02 -4.24 -0.73
C GLN A 203 -10.46 -5.45 -1.57
N ASN A 204 -9.96 -5.53 -2.80
CA ASN A 204 -10.19 -6.66 -3.71
C ASN A 204 -8.98 -7.60 -3.85
N MET A 205 -7.93 -7.36 -3.07
CA MET A 205 -6.71 -8.18 -3.02
C MET A 205 -6.30 -8.41 -1.56
N SER A 206 -5.65 -9.54 -1.29
CA SER A 206 -4.94 -9.78 -0.04
C SER A 206 -3.67 -8.92 0.05
N ASN A 207 -3.05 -8.83 1.24
CA ASN A 207 -1.77 -8.13 1.40
C ASN A 207 -0.69 -8.70 0.49
N GLU A 208 -0.66 -10.03 0.36
CA GLU A 208 0.30 -10.77 -0.46
C GLU A 208 0.13 -10.46 -1.94
N GLU A 209 -1.11 -10.43 -2.42
CA GLU A 209 -1.43 -10.07 -3.81
C GLU A 209 -1.09 -8.61 -4.08
N MET A 210 -1.48 -7.68 -3.21
CA MET A 210 -1.13 -6.26 -3.32
C MET A 210 0.39 -6.08 -3.41
N PHE A 211 1.14 -6.75 -2.54
CA PHE A 211 2.60 -6.70 -2.52
C PHE A 211 3.18 -7.19 -3.86
N ARG A 212 2.76 -8.37 -4.32
CA ARG A 212 3.23 -8.96 -5.57
C ARG A 212 2.93 -8.06 -6.77
N VAL A 213 1.69 -7.63 -6.92
CA VAL A 213 1.23 -6.81 -8.04
C VAL A 213 1.97 -5.48 -8.11
N PHE A 214 2.16 -4.83 -6.96
CA PHE A 214 2.87 -3.56 -6.88
C PHE A 214 4.36 -3.71 -7.22
N VAL A 215 5.04 -4.70 -6.61
CA VAL A 215 6.48 -4.92 -6.82
C VAL A 215 6.76 -5.29 -8.27
N GLU A 216 6.05 -6.28 -8.82
CA GLU A 216 6.22 -6.70 -10.21
C GLU A 216 5.89 -5.58 -11.21
N GLY A 217 4.78 -4.88 -11.00
CA GLY A 217 4.37 -3.81 -11.91
C GLY A 217 5.39 -2.68 -11.97
N LYS A 218 5.83 -2.17 -10.82
CA LYS A 218 6.84 -1.08 -10.78
C LYS A 218 8.20 -1.54 -11.29
N LEU A 219 8.62 -2.76 -10.93
CA LEU A 219 9.88 -3.31 -11.42
C LEU A 219 9.88 -3.39 -12.95
N ASN A 220 8.80 -3.91 -13.55
CA ASN A 220 8.63 -3.99 -14.99
C ASN A 220 8.65 -2.62 -15.67
N LEU A 221 7.95 -1.62 -15.11
CA LEU A 221 8.01 -0.25 -15.64
C LEU A 221 9.43 0.29 -15.68
N ILE A 222 10.17 0.18 -14.57
CA ILE A 222 11.53 0.68 -14.44
C ILE A 222 12.46 -0.05 -15.42
N GLU A 223 12.40 -1.38 -15.46
CA GLU A 223 13.27 -2.18 -16.35
C GLU A 223 12.98 -1.94 -17.83
N ASN A 224 11.71 -1.81 -18.22
CA ASN A 224 11.33 -1.47 -19.59
C ASN A 224 11.90 -0.11 -20.01
N CYS A 225 11.85 0.90 -19.14
CA CYS A 225 12.46 2.21 -19.40
C CYS A 225 13.98 2.12 -19.56
N ILE A 226 14.64 1.30 -18.75
CA ILE A 226 16.10 1.08 -18.84
C ILE A 226 16.47 0.34 -20.13
N GLN A 227 15.72 -0.72 -20.46
CA GLN A 227 15.95 -1.52 -21.69
C GLN A 227 15.72 -0.72 -22.96
N MET A 228 14.70 0.16 -22.97
CA MET A 228 14.46 1.08 -24.07
C MET A 228 15.57 2.14 -24.20
N GLY A 229 16.35 2.35 -23.16
CA GLY A 229 17.47 3.30 -23.16
C GLY A 229 17.03 4.77 -23.16
N ILE A 230 15.91 5.08 -22.54
CA ILE A 230 15.29 6.42 -22.52
C ILE A 230 16.26 7.48 -22.02
N ALA A 231 17.09 7.16 -21.00
CA ALA A 231 18.02 8.11 -20.40
C ALA A 231 19.40 7.51 -20.12
N ASN A 232 20.35 8.38 -19.77
CA ASN A 232 21.72 8.00 -19.38
C ASN A 232 21.81 7.55 -17.90
N GLU A 233 20.87 7.98 -17.07
CA GLU A 233 20.75 7.65 -15.64
C GLU A 233 19.27 7.56 -15.28
N VAL A 234 18.95 6.67 -14.35
CA VAL A 234 17.58 6.51 -13.83
C VAL A 234 17.58 6.75 -12.33
N ILE A 235 16.68 7.60 -11.87
CA ILE A 235 16.43 7.84 -10.45
C ILE A 235 14.95 7.53 -10.16
N VAL A 236 14.72 6.62 -9.23
CA VAL A 236 13.36 6.30 -8.75
C VAL A 236 13.24 6.79 -7.30
N ARG A 237 12.20 7.56 -7.01
CA ARG A 237 11.96 8.13 -5.68
C ARG A 237 10.55 7.77 -5.23
N ASN A 238 10.43 7.17 -4.05
CA ASN A 238 9.17 6.63 -3.56
C ASN A 238 8.91 7.12 -2.15
N VAL A 239 7.81 7.81 -1.95
CA VAL A 239 7.33 8.15 -0.61
C VAL A 239 6.79 6.87 0.03
N ALA A 240 7.36 6.48 1.16
CA ALA A 240 7.07 5.22 1.84
C ALA A 240 6.52 5.40 3.27
N ASN A 241 6.20 6.62 3.65
CA ASN A 241 5.62 6.97 4.95
C ASN A 241 4.28 7.68 4.71
N ASP A 242 3.42 7.02 3.95
CA ASP A 242 2.08 7.48 3.61
C ASP A 242 1.05 7.12 4.68
N ASN A 243 -0.17 7.61 4.53
CA ASN A 243 -1.24 7.41 5.51
C ASN A 243 -2.03 6.09 5.30
N HIS A 244 -1.96 5.47 4.13
CA HIS A 244 -2.63 4.19 3.85
C HIS A 244 -1.78 2.99 4.28
N ALA A 245 -0.71 2.67 3.59
CA ALA A 245 0.07 1.46 3.83
C ALA A 245 1.27 1.66 4.78
N GLY A 246 1.76 2.92 4.94
CA GLY A 246 2.84 3.24 5.85
C GLY A 246 4.08 2.35 5.64
N SER A 247 4.49 1.62 6.69
CA SER A 247 5.68 0.76 6.63
C SER A 247 5.55 -0.41 5.65
N PHE A 248 4.35 -0.85 5.30
CA PHE A 248 4.13 -1.91 4.32
C PHE A 248 4.54 -1.45 2.91
N ALA A 249 4.19 -0.21 2.53
CA ALA A 249 4.70 0.40 1.30
C ALA A 249 6.23 0.49 1.32
N GLY A 250 6.83 0.81 2.48
CA GLY A 250 8.28 0.81 2.66
C GLY A 250 8.92 -0.54 2.38
N ILE A 251 8.34 -1.64 2.88
CA ILE A 251 8.82 -3.01 2.65
C ILE A 251 8.71 -3.38 1.16
N ALA A 252 7.61 -3.04 0.50
CA ALA A 252 7.43 -3.31 -0.93
C ALA A 252 8.46 -2.54 -1.78
N ASN A 253 8.69 -1.27 -1.49
CA ASN A 253 9.71 -0.47 -2.16
C ASN A 253 11.14 -0.98 -1.88
N MET A 254 11.41 -1.50 -0.67
CA MET A 254 12.70 -2.13 -0.34
C MET A 254 12.94 -3.39 -1.18
N ALA A 255 11.91 -4.21 -1.41
CA ALA A 255 12.02 -5.38 -2.29
C ALA A 255 12.41 -4.95 -3.72
N ILE A 256 11.77 -3.93 -4.30
CA ILE A 256 12.12 -3.39 -5.62
C ILE A 256 13.58 -2.91 -5.64
N GLN A 257 13.99 -2.13 -4.63
CA GLN A 257 15.37 -1.64 -4.51
C GLN A 257 16.39 -2.78 -4.49
N MET A 258 16.13 -3.82 -3.69
CA MET A 258 17.03 -4.99 -3.60
C MET A 258 17.16 -5.72 -4.94
N LEU A 259 16.06 -5.87 -5.69
CA LEU A 259 16.06 -6.51 -7.01
C LEU A 259 16.83 -5.67 -8.02
N LEU A 260 16.58 -4.38 -8.09
CA LEU A 260 17.30 -3.46 -8.99
C LEU A 260 18.80 -3.40 -8.68
N ASN A 261 19.19 -3.39 -7.40
CA ASN A 261 20.59 -3.38 -6.99
C ASN A 261 21.34 -4.69 -7.36
N ARG A 262 20.62 -5.80 -7.59
CA ARG A 262 21.21 -7.03 -8.14
C ARG A 262 21.49 -6.92 -9.64
N SER A 263 20.73 -6.11 -10.36
CA SER A 263 20.78 -6.00 -11.83
C SER A 263 21.57 -4.82 -12.33
N TYR A 264 21.63 -3.72 -11.58
CA TYR A 264 22.20 -2.45 -12.01
C TYR A 264 23.12 -1.87 -10.94
N SER A 265 24.14 -1.14 -11.39
CA SER A 265 24.98 -0.37 -10.47
C SER A 265 24.24 0.88 -9.97
N GLU A 266 24.57 1.36 -8.78
CA GLU A 266 24.05 2.65 -8.25
C GLU A 266 24.42 3.86 -9.12
N ARG A 267 25.41 3.72 -9.98
CA ARG A 267 25.75 4.72 -10.98
C ARG A 267 24.69 4.84 -12.05
N ASP A 268 24.08 3.71 -12.44
CA ASP A 268 23.11 3.64 -13.53
C ASP A 268 21.67 3.82 -13.03
N VAL A 269 21.33 3.21 -11.90
CA VAL A 269 20.01 3.25 -11.30
C VAL A 269 20.12 3.58 -9.81
N LYS A 270 19.50 4.68 -9.40
CA LYS A 270 19.38 5.06 -7.98
C LYS A 270 17.93 4.89 -7.56
N PHE A 271 17.72 4.20 -6.45
CA PHE A 271 16.39 4.00 -5.89
C PHE A 271 16.33 4.56 -4.47
N HIS A 272 15.48 5.55 -4.26
CA HIS A 272 15.30 6.23 -2.98
C HIS A 272 13.95 5.88 -2.34
N ILE A 273 13.98 5.51 -1.07
CA ILE A 273 12.80 5.27 -0.24
C ILE A 273 12.72 6.43 0.75
N LEU A 274 11.70 7.29 0.58
CA LEU A 274 11.54 8.54 1.31
C LEU A 274 10.67 8.30 2.55
N ASN A 275 11.30 8.27 3.71
CA ASN A 275 10.64 7.99 4.99
C ASN A 275 10.30 9.25 5.79
N ARG A 276 10.75 10.42 5.35
CA ARG A 276 10.45 11.71 5.99
C ARG A 276 9.17 12.29 5.41
N PHE A 277 8.55 13.17 6.17
CA PHE A 277 7.36 13.89 5.69
C PHE A 277 7.62 14.68 4.40
N MET A 278 8.79 15.30 4.26
CA MET A 278 9.30 15.95 3.04
C MET A 278 10.75 15.58 2.83
N GLU A 279 11.14 15.35 1.58
CA GLU A 279 12.52 15.21 1.15
C GLU A 279 12.77 16.00 -0.13
N HIS A 280 14.01 16.46 -0.35
CA HIS A 280 14.33 17.29 -1.49
C HIS A 280 15.49 16.73 -2.31
N PHE A 281 15.42 16.97 -3.61
CA PHE A 281 16.39 16.52 -4.61
C PHE A 281 16.71 17.66 -5.58
N LYS A 282 17.99 17.78 -5.94
CA LYS A 282 18.47 18.82 -6.81
C LYS A 282 18.79 18.26 -8.19
N TYR A 283 18.36 18.98 -9.25
CA TYR A 283 18.77 18.77 -10.61
C TYR A 283 19.08 20.12 -11.27
N GLY A 284 20.37 20.41 -11.41
CA GLY A 284 20.82 21.70 -11.94
C GLY A 284 20.30 22.89 -11.12
N ASP A 285 19.54 23.77 -11.77
CA ASP A 285 18.96 24.97 -11.16
C ASP A 285 17.61 24.70 -10.46
N HIS A 286 17.16 23.43 -10.44
CA HIS A 286 15.90 23.01 -9.86
C HIS A 286 16.09 22.24 -8.57
N THR A 287 15.19 22.45 -7.61
CA THR A 287 14.99 21.56 -6.44
C THR A 287 13.55 21.11 -6.40
N PHE A 288 13.35 19.81 -6.27
CA PHE A 288 12.06 19.18 -6.09
C PHE A 288 11.94 18.74 -4.64
N ILE A 289 10.91 19.21 -3.95
CA ILE A 289 10.54 18.81 -2.59
C ILE A 289 9.34 17.89 -2.72
N LEU A 290 9.55 16.62 -2.41
CA LEU A 290 8.54 15.57 -2.53
C LEU A 290 7.91 15.25 -1.18
N THR A 291 6.61 15.05 -1.19
CA THR A 291 5.83 14.62 -0.03
C THR A 291 4.56 13.90 -0.50
N HIS A 292 4.03 13.00 0.30
CA HIS A 292 2.65 12.58 0.06
C HIS A 292 1.64 13.67 0.45
N GLY A 293 2.02 14.52 1.41
CA GLY A 293 1.15 15.55 1.96
C GLY A 293 0.49 15.16 3.28
N LYS A 294 0.48 13.88 3.59
CA LYS A 294 -0.05 13.30 4.83
C LYS A 294 0.71 12.02 5.15
N ASP A 295 1.21 11.91 6.37
CA ASP A 295 2.03 10.78 6.80
C ASP A 295 1.29 9.81 7.74
N ALA A 296 1.90 8.65 7.99
CA ALA A 296 1.38 7.65 8.91
C ALA A 296 1.37 8.11 10.38
N LYS A 297 2.24 9.06 10.76
CA LYS A 297 2.53 9.40 12.17
C LYS A 297 2.02 10.76 12.65
N HIS A 298 1.20 11.44 11.89
CA HIS A 298 0.66 12.76 12.24
C HIS A 298 1.70 13.88 12.38
N MET A 299 2.82 13.83 11.65
CA MET A 299 3.80 14.92 11.66
C MET A 299 3.14 16.26 11.30
N PHE A 300 2.19 16.24 10.36
CA PHE A 300 1.37 17.37 9.98
C PHE A 300 -0.09 16.93 9.75
N LYS A 301 -1.07 17.84 9.92
CA LYS A 301 -2.49 17.51 9.69
C LYS A 301 -2.84 17.15 8.24
N GLY A 302 -1.90 17.37 7.34
CA GLY A 302 -2.01 17.26 5.91
C GLY A 302 -1.76 18.62 5.25
N LEU A 303 -1.06 18.61 4.13
CA LEU A 303 -0.89 19.81 3.31
C LEU A 303 -2.20 20.09 2.54
N PRO A 304 -2.65 21.36 2.48
CA PRO A 304 -3.93 21.70 1.86
C PRO A 304 -3.88 21.56 0.33
N TYR A 305 -5.03 21.59 -0.31
CA TYR A 305 -5.16 21.65 -1.76
C TYR A 305 -4.62 22.99 -2.30
N ASN A 306 -5.11 24.10 -1.78
CA ASN A 306 -4.58 25.44 -2.05
C ASN A 306 -3.71 25.89 -0.89
N LEU A 307 -2.61 26.55 -1.19
CA LEU A 307 -1.73 27.11 -0.16
C LEU A 307 -2.48 28.10 0.72
N ASN A 308 -2.22 27.96 2.02
CA ASN A 308 -2.60 28.96 3.02
C ASN A 308 -1.34 29.41 3.76
N ASP A 309 -1.44 30.48 4.55
CA ASP A 309 -0.30 31.07 5.26
C ASP A 309 0.45 30.06 6.10
N LYS A 310 -0.26 29.14 6.78
CA LYS A 310 0.34 28.09 7.60
C LYS A 310 1.18 27.10 6.78
N ALA A 311 0.64 26.61 5.67
CA ALA A 311 1.37 25.68 4.80
C ALA A 311 2.55 26.39 4.12
N THR A 312 2.35 27.64 3.70
CA THR A 312 3.39 28.47 3.10
C THR A 312 4.54 28.73 4.10
N SER A 313 4.24 29.07 5.35
CA SER A 313 5.26 29.23 6.39
C SER A 313 6.01 27.94 6.64
N PHE A 314 5.28 26.82 6.80
CA PHE A 314 5.89 25.51 7.05
C PHE A 314 6.86 25.08 5.92
N ILE A 315 6.48 25.29 4.66
CA ILE A 315 7.34 24.97 3.52
C ILE A 315 8.53 25.94 3.48
N ASN A 316 8.35 27.23 3.75
CA ASN A 316 9.46 28.20 3.83
C ASN A 316 10.45 27.83 4.92
N ASP A 317 9.98 27.45 6.10
CA ASP A 317 10.84 27.02 7.21
C ASP A 317 11.69 25.79 6.82
N TYR A 318 11.10 24.83 6.08
CA TYR A 318 11.83 23.70 5.52
C TYR A 318 12.90 24.13 4.52
N ILE A 319 12.57 25.00 3.55
CA ILE A 319 13.48 25.51 2.55
C ILE A 319 14.66 26.24 3.22
N ASP A 320 14.38 27.07 4.21
CA ASP A 320 15.40 27.84 4.92
C ASP A 320 16.28 26.95 5.83
N HIS A 321 15.68 25.98 6.50
CA HIS A 321 16.41 25.01 7.36
C HIS A 321 17.45 24.21 6.54
N TYR A 322 17.10 23.78 5.34
CA TYR A 322 17.99 23.01 4.48
C TYR A 322 18.82 23.87 3.52
N ASN A 323 18.78 25.20 3.64
CA ASN A 323 19.49 26.14 2.78
C ASN A 323 19.26 25.88 1.28
N ILE A 324 18.00 25.59 0.89
CA ILE A 324 17.63 25.34 -0.48
C ILE A 324 17.65 26.68 -1.24
N ASN A 325 18.63 26.87 -2.11
CA ASN A 325 18.92 28.14 -2.80
C ASN A 325 18.97 28.00 -4.32
N THR A 326 18.38 26.97 -4.87
CA THR A 326 18.24 26.84 -6.34
C THR A 326 17.28 27.89 -6.88
N LYS A 327 17.42 28.17 -8.17
CA LYS A 327 16.64 29.21 -8.86
C LYS A 327 15.16 28.85 -8.93
N TYR A 328 14.84 27.55 -9.05
CA TYR A 328 13.49 27.05 -9.19
C TYR A 328 13.27 25.98 -8.10
N ILE A 329 12.23 26.16 -7.30
CA ILE A 329 11.86 25.22 -6.21
C ILE A 329 10.43 24.75 -6.49
N HIS A 330 10.25 23.44 -6.52
CA HIS A 330 8.99 22.78 -6.82
C HIS A 330 8.59 21.89 -5.63
N VAL A 331 7.43 22.14 -5.06
CA VAL A 331 6.83 21.30 -4.01
C VAL A 331 5.75 20.45 -4.64
N GLU A 332 5.91 19.14 -4.55
CA GLU A 332 5.07 18.16 -5.23
C GLU A 332 4.45 17.20 -4.23
N LYS A 333 3.13 17.03 -4.30
CA LYS A 333 2.38 16.20 -3.36
C LYS A 333 1.24 15.42 -4.00
N GLY A 334 0.81 14.32 -3.33
CA GLY A 334 -0.38 13.50 -3.57
C GLY A 334 -1.51 13.74 -2.56
N ASP A 335 -2.10 12.68 -2.02
CA ASP A 335 -3.12 12.57 -0.95
C ASP A 335 -4.54 13.06 -1.33
N LEU A 336 -4.67 14.11 -2.10
CA LEU A 336 -6.00 14.73 -2.30
C LEU A 336 -6.71 14.31 -3.59
N HIS A 337 -6.11 13.43 -4.37
CA HIS A 337 -6.66 12.88 -5.62
C HIS A 337 -7.10 13.93 -6.64
N ARG A 338 -6.60 15.15 -6.56
CA ARG A 338 -6.98 16.27 -7.41
C ARG A 338 -5.77 17.01 -7.94
N ILE A 339 -5.80 17.36 -9.21
CA ILE A 339 -4.79 18.25 -9.79
C ILE A 339 -5.01 19.66 -9.24
N GLY A 340 -3.94 20.24 -8.71
CA GLY A 340 -3.93 21.61 -8.25
C GLY A 340 -2.55 22.25 -8.46
N TYR A 341 -2.55 23.53 -8.77
CA TYR A 341 -1.33 24.30 -8.92
C TYR A 341 -1.49 25.61 -8.20
N ASP A 342 -0.50 25.94 -7.38
CA ASP A 342 -0.41 27.21 -6.69
C ASP A 342 1.04 27.71 -6.73
N ARG A 343 1.28 28.98 -6.47
CA ARG A 343 2.59 29.57 -6.60
C ARG A 343 2.83 30.67 -5.58
N THR A 344 4.01 30.65 -5.00
CA THR A 344 4.54 31.76 -4.20
C THR A 344 5.68 32.47 -4.97
N LYS A 345 6.29 33.48 -4.36
CA LYS A 345 7.52 34.08 -4.91
C LYS A 345 8.74 33.13 -4.83
N LYS A 346 8.70 32.13 -3.94
CA LYS A 346 9.84 31.28 -3.58
C LYS A 346 9.75 29.89 -4.19
N PHE A 347 8.55 29.34 -4.35
CA PHE A 347 8.33 27.99 -4.83
C PHE A 347 6.99 27.84 -5.56
N ASP A 348 6.94 26.85 -6.43
CA ASP A 348 5.71 26.31 -7.01
C ASP A 348 5.19 25.18 -6.11
N TYR A 349 3.86 25.06 -6.01
CA TYR A 349 3.18 24.02 -5.25
C TYR A 349 2.21 23.28 -6.15
N ARG A 350 2.42 21.97 -6.32
CA ARG A 350 1.58 21.14 -7.18
C ARG A 350 1.04 19.96 -6.44
N ASN A 351 -0.26 19.76 -6.58
CA ASN A 351 -0.98 18.59 -6.13
C ASN A 351 -1.27 17.71 -7.35
N TYR A 352 -0.91 16.43 -7.27
CA TYR A 352 -1.06 15.48 -8.38
C TYR A 352 -2.38 14.71 -8.26
N MET A 353 -2.90 14.25 -9.41
CA MET A 353 -4.05 13.37 -9.48
C MET A 353 -3.72 11.98 -8.95
N THR A 354 -4.75 11.24 -8.58
CA THR A 354 -4.64 9.83 -8.23
C THR A 354 -4.38 8.96 -9.46
N PHE A 355 -3.61 7.89 -9.29
CA PHE A 355 -3.43 6.85 -10.31
C PHE A 355 -4.61 5.86 -10.33
N ALA A 356 -5.14 5.51 -9.16
CA ALA A 356 -6.33 4.68 -9.02
C ALA A 356 -7.62 5.46 -9.34
N PRO A 357 -8.71 4.80 -9.71
CA PRO A 357 -10.02 5.44 -9.79
C PRO A 357 -10.46 5.91 -8.39
N PRO A 358 -11.39 6.89 -8.31
CA PRO A 358 -11.87 7.36 -7.03
C PRO A 358 -12.63 6.25 -6.28
N SER A 359 -12.26 6.04 -5.02
CA SER A 359 -13.00 5.15 -4.11
C SER A 359 -14.40 5.68 -3.83
N ALA A 360 -15.30 4.83 -3.33
CA ALA A 360 -16.63 5.24 -2.89
C ALA A 360 -16.58 6.40 -1.88
N TRP A 361 -15.58 6.36 -0.97
CA TRP A 361 -15.36 7.43 0.01
C TRP A 361 -14.95 8.75 -0.65
N VAL A 362 -14.03 8.70 -1.63
CA VAL A 362 -13.60 9.90 -2.39
C VAL A 362 -14.76 10.48 -3.16
N GLN A 363 -15.54 9.66 -3.85
CA GLN A 363 -16.73 10.10 -4.60
C GLN A 363 -17.76 10.75 -3.70
N HIS A 364 -18.00 10.21 -2.50
CA HIS A 364 -18.97 10.72 -1.53
C HIS A 364 -18.57 12.10 -0.97
N ASN A 365 -17.27 12.28 -0.71
CA ASN A 365 -16.78 13.51 -0.06
C ASN A 365 -16.33 14.59 -1.05
N PHE A 366 -15.89 14.22 -2.23
CA PHE A 366 -15.25 15.15 -3.18
C PHE A 366 -15.87 15.09 -4.58
N GLY A 367 -16.80 14.18 -4.83
CA GLY A 367 -17.32 13.89 -6.16
C GLY A 367 -16.37 13.06 -7.00
N ASP A 368 -16.56 13.06 -8.33
CA ASP A 368 -15.67 12.36 -9.24
C ASP A 368 -14.34 13.10 -9.39
N CYS A 369 -13.27 12.38 -9.73
CA CYS A 369 -11.96 12.96 -9.95
C CYS A 369 -11.27 12.31 -11.17
N TYR A 370 -10.34 13.04 -11.77
CA TYR A 370 -9.51 12.52 -12.84
C TYR A 370 -8.43 11.61 -12.26
N SER A 371 -8.23 10.47 -12.89
CA SER A 371 -7.14 9.55 -12.58
C SER A 371 -6.13 9.56 -13.72
N GLY A 372 -4.86 9.37 -13.40
CA GLY A 372 -3.81 9.40 -14.41
C GLY A 372 -2.42 9.60 -13.82
N TYR A 373 -1.56 10.25 -14.59
CA TYR A 373 -0.17 10.54 -14.25
C TYR A 373 0.31 11.79 -14.98
N SER A 374 1.49 12.28 -14.62
CA SER A 374 2.07 13.45 -15.27
C SER A 374 3.47 13.14 -15.77
N ILE A 375 3.84 13.75 -16.92
CA ILE A 375 5.19 13.74 -17.45
C ILE A 375 5.70 15.17 -17.59
N GLN A 376 6.94 15.38 -17.17
CA GLN A 376 7.62 16.65 -17.28
C GLN A 376 8.93 16.48 -18.03
N THR A 377 9.30 17.47 -18.89
CA THR A 377 10.65 17.63 -19.39
C THR A 377 11.28 18.86 -18.73
N ILE A 378 12.46 18.67 -18.15
CA ILE A 378 13.10 19.63 -17.24
C ILE A 378 14.50 19.91 -17.76
N PRO A 379 14.73 21.03 -18.47
CA PRO A 379 16.07 21.46 -18.83
C PRO A 379 16.88 21.80 -17.57
N LYS A 380 18.12 21.32 -17.48
CA LYS A 380 18.96 21.44 -16.28
C LYS A 380 19.18 22.86 -15.78
N HIS A 381 19.26 23.83 -16.71
CA HIS A 381 19.63 25.23 -16.44
C HIS A 381 18.64 26.25 -17.00
N SER A 382 17.40 25.84 -17.29
CA SER A 382 16.34 26.72 -17.78
C SER A 382 15.06 26.51 -16.99
N GLY A 383 14.25 27.54 -16.79
CA GLY A 383 12.92 27.45 -16.20
C GLY A 383 11.82 27.03 -17.19
N GLU A 384 12.17 26.65 -18.40
CA GLU A 384 11.22 26.19 -19.43
C GLU A 384 10.87 24.72 -19.21
N ILE A 385 10.03 24.45 -18.20
CA ILE A 385 9.54 23.10 -17.91
C ILE A 385 8.30 22.84 -18.76
N SER A 386 8.32 21.77 -19.54
CA SER A 386 7.10 21.21 -20.13
C SER A 386 6.40 20.31 -19.10
N HIS A 387 5.11 20.40 -18.99
CA HIS A 387 4.30 19.58 -18.11
C HIS A 387 3.05 19.09 -18.84
N THR A 388 2.86 17.78 -18.91
CA THR A 388 1.70 17.15 -19.54
C THR A 388 1.04 16.21 -18.57
N ASP A 389 -0.26 16.40 -18.34
CA ASP A 389 -1.10 15.52 -17.56
C ASP A 389 -1.81 14.54 -18.50
N TYR A 390 -1.73 13.24 -18.19
CA TYR A 390 -2.34 12.15 -18.93
C TYR A 390 -3.47 11.55 -18.10
N TYR A 391 -4.68 11.53 -18.64
CA TYR A 391 -5.86 11.00 -17.98
C TYR A 391 -6.14 9.57 -18.45
N PHE A 392 -6.51 8.71 -17.52
CA PHE A 392 -7.00 7.39 -17.85
C PHE A 392 -8.47 7.43 -18.27
N GLU A 393 -8.83 6.65 -19.29
CA GLU A 393 -10.20 6.26 -19.50
C GLU A 393 -10.55 5.20 -18.45
N LEU A 394 -11.37 5.60 -17.47
CA LEU A 394 -11.73 4.71 -16.38
C LEU A 394 -12.71 3.63 -16.84
N THR A 395 -12.38 2.37 -16.56
CA THR A 395 -13.24 1.23 -16.88
C THR A 395 -14.47 1.27 -16.00
N LYS A 396 -15.65 1.35 -16.60
CA LYS A 396 -16.93 1.33 -15.90
C LYS A 396 -17.34 -0.11 -15.62
N LYS A 397 -17.78 -0.37 -14.40
CA LYS A 397 -18.41 -1.64 -14.04
C LYS A 397 -19.87 -1.58 -14.50
N LEU A 398 -20.23 -2.39 -15.49
CA LEU A 398 -21.60 -2.49 -16.02
C LEU A 398 -22.49 -3.39 -15.17
#